data_2991349624ba0a051c8351e5b3973917
#
_entry.id   2991349624ba0a051c8351e5b3973917
#
_cell.length_a   1.000
_cell.length_b   1.000
_cell.length_c   1.000
_cell.angle_alpha   90.00
_cell.angle_beta   90.00
_cell.angle_gamma   90.00
#
_symmetry.space_group_name_H-M   'P 1'
#
loop_
_entity.id
_entity.type
_entity.pdbx_description
1 polymer ?
#
loop_
_entity_poly.entity_id
_entity_poly.type
_entity_poly.pdbx_seq_one_letter_code
_entity_poly.pdbx_strand_id
1 'polypeptide(L)'
;FTIMRKAEQAGVKVLVLPELGLTGYSCGDLFYQDTLLRGAEQALSTVLEATRNLEVVTAVGLPVRINNKLYNCAAIIQKGAILGLVPKTHLPNYGEFYEKRQFAPVPEGEPFYVDGFCGQTVLFGAKQLFWCNEVPELVLGFEICEDLWAPEAPSVHMAQAGATVIGNLSASNEVLGKADYRRQLVSMQSAKLLCGYVYASAGEGESTSDVVFGGHQMIAENGALLGEKRFENGLLISEIDVQKLCYERRRTQVMDQVPELTGSPFSLTVSKTKLTRYVAPMPFVPEGKEDRDERCREILLIASLGLKQRLEHTGAKTAVVGLSGGLDSTLAVLIAGLAMKMLDRPMTDIVAVTMPCFGTTDRTRNNAVVLAEKLGTTLRTVDISASVR
;
A
#
# COMPACT_ATOMS: atom_id res chain seq x y z
N PHE A 1 -14.42 1.47 23.77
CA PHE A 1 -13.08 1.08 24.25
C PHE A 1 -12.85 -0.43 24.19
N THR A 2 -13.91 -1.26 24.13
CA THR A 2 -13.80 -2.74 24.03
C THR A 2 -12.94 -3.18 22.84
N ILE A 3 -13.11 -2.55 21.67
CA ILE A 3 -12.32 -2.85 20.47
C ILE A 3 -10.83 -2.52 20.65
N MET A 4 -10.51 -1.45 21.37
CA MET A 4 -9.13 -1.04 21.67
C MET A 4 -8.43 -2.06 22.59
N ARG A 5 -9.15 -2.58 23.61
CA ARG A 5 -8.62 -3.68 24.44
C ARG A 5 -8.39 -4.95 23.65
N LYS A 6 -9.30 -5.31 22.76
CA LYS A 6 -9.13 -6.47 21.87
C LYS A 6 -7.93 -6.29 20.94
N ALA A 7 -7.74 -5.09 20.40
CA ALA A 7 -6.58 -4.76 19.57
C ALA A 7 -5.27 -4.90 20.36
N GLU A 8 -5.20 -4.32 21.55
CA GLU A 8 -4.04 -4.44 22.46
C GLU A 8 -3.72 -5.89 22.79
N GLN A 9 -4.74 -6.70 23.15
CA GLN A 9 -4.58 -8.13 23.44
C GLN A 9 -4.09 -8.93 22.23
N ALA A 10 -4.44 -8.50 21.01
CA ALA A 10 -3.96 -9.08 19.77
C ALA A 10 -2.56 -8.57 19.35
N GLY A 11 -1.93 -7.69 20.16
CA GLY A 11 -0.60 -7.14 19.89
C GLY A 11 -0.59 -6.00 18.86
N VAL A 12 -1.76 -5.43 18.51
CA VAL A 12 -1.87 -4.29 17.60
C VAL A 12 -1.20 -3.06 18.20
N LYS A 13 -0.40 -2.37 17.41
CA LYS A 13 0.32 -1.15 17.81
C LYS A 13 -0.35 0.12 17.31
N VAL A 14 -1.05 0.06 16.18
CA VAL A 14 -1.79 1.18 15.58
C VAL A 14 -3.19 0.71 15.20
N LEU A 15 -4.22 1.42 15.70
CA LEU A 15 -5.62 1.15 15.43
C LEU A 15 -6.27 2.36 14.77
N VAL A 16 -6.95 2.14 13.65
CA VAL A 16 -7.74 3.17 12.96
C VAL A 16 -9.21 2.81 13.09
N LEU A 17 -10.00 3.73 13.65
CA LEU A 17 -11.46 3.63 13.76
C LEU A 17 -12.14 4.47 12.67
N PRO A 18 -13.43 4.26 12.38
CA PRO A 18 -14.14 5.02 11.37
C PRO A 18 -14.25 6.52 11.66
N GLU A 19 -14.52 7.28 10.60
CA GLU A 19 -14.85 8.71 10.63
C GLU A 19 -16.08 8.96 11.51
N LEU A 20 -16.00 10.03 12.34
CA LEU A 20 -17.07 10.42 13.28
C LEU A 20 -17.59 9.27 14.16
N GLY A 21 -16.75 8.27 14.43
CA GLY A 21 -17.13 7.03 15.11
C GLY A 21 -17.64 7.20 16.55
N LEU A 22 -17.45 8.35 17.21
CA LEU A 22 -18.02 8.62 18.55
C LEU A 22 -19.46 9.13 18.50
N THR A 23 -19.89 9.68 17.37
CA THR A 23 -21.27 10.21 17.22
C THR A 23 -22.07 9.41 16.19
N GLY A 24 -21.41 8.81 15.24
CA GLY A 24 -21.93 8.38 13.95
C GLY A 24 -21.78 9.49 12.90
N TYR A 25 -21.64 9.08 11.65
CA TYR A 25 -21.54 9.99 10.50
C TYR A 25 -22.91 10.61 10.14
N SER A 26 -23.98 9.84 10.26
CA SER A 26 -25.32 10.16 9.76
C SER A 26 -26.14 11.08 10.68
N CYS A 27 -25.48 11.86 11.55
CA CYS A 27 -26.19 12.73 12.51
C CYS A 27 -26.85 13.97 11.87
N GLY A 28 -26.47 14.37 10.65
CA GLY A 28 -27.08 15.51 9.95
C GLY A 28 -27.07 16.79 10.79
N ASP A 29 -28.23 17.46 10.86
CA ASP A 29 -28.35 18.73 11.60
C ASP A 29 -28.24 18.60 13.14
N LEU A 30 -28.18 17.36 13.67
CA LEU A 30 -27.85 17.17 15.10
C LEU A 30 -26.45 17.65 15.43
N PHE A 31 -25.54 17.78 14.48
CA PHE A 31 -24.22 18.38 14.68
C PHE A 31 -24.28 19.84 15.11
N TYR A 32 -25.40 20.56 14.94
CA TYR A 32 -25.60 21.90 15.50
C TYR A 32 -25.98 21.89 16.99
N GLN A 33 -26.30 20.71 17.55
CA GLN A 33 -26.76 20.61 18.93
C GLN A 33 -25.59 20.52 19.91
N ASP A 34 -25.51 21.46 20.86
CA ASP A 34 -24.53 21.45 21.91
C ASP A 34 -24.50 20.14 22.73
N THR A 35 -25.63 19.50 22.86
CA THR A 35 -25.75 18.21 23.56
C THR A 35 -24.92 17.13 22.86
N LEU A 36 -25.00 17.06 21.52
CA LEU A 36 -24.21 16.09 20.76
C LEU A 36 -22.70 16.37 20.86
N LEU A 37 -22.31 17.64 20.71
CA LEU A 37 -20.89 18.03 20.73
C LEU A 37 -20.24 17.82 22.10
N ARG A 38 -20.93 18.21 23.18
CA ARG A 38 -20.50 17.93 24.55
C ARG A 38 -20.48 16.44 24.84
N GLY A 39 -21.47 15.70 24.34
CA GLY A 39 -21.52 14.25 24.46
C GLY A 39 -20.34 13.55 23.77
N ALA A 40 -19.92 14.03 22.60
CA ALA A 40 -18.77 13.52 21.86
C ALA A 40 -17.45 13.76 22.63
N GLU A 41 -17.25 14.97 23.16
CA GLU A 41 -16.08 15.31 23.98
C GLU A 41 -16.04 14.51 25.29
N GLN A 42 -17.20 14.35 25.96
CA GLN A 42 -17.30 13.52 27.15
C GLN A 42 -17.03 12.04 26.86
N ALA A 43 -17.48 11.53 25.71
CA ALA A 43 -17.22 10.17 25.27
C ALA A 43 -15.72 9.97 25.02
N LEU A 44 -15.04 10.93 24.37
CA LEU A 44 -13.59 10.88 24.19
C LEU A 44 -12.88 10.89 25.54
N SER A 45 -13.28 11.78 26.47
CA SER A 45 -12.71 11.83 27.84
C SER A 45 -12.85 10.48 28.55
N THR A 46 -13.99 9.81 28.41
CA THR A 46 -14.22 8.47 28.96
C THR A 46 -13.30 7.42 28.29
N VAL A 47 -13.09 7.50 26.98
CA VAL A 47 -12.17 6.63 26.26
C VAL A 47 -10.73 6.86 26.74
N LEU A 48 -10.28 8.11 26.87
CA LEU A 48 -8.94 8.45 27.35
C LEU A 48 -8.67 7.84 28.74
N GLU A 49 -9.63 8.00 29.67
CA GLU A 49 -9.52 7.40 31.01
C GLU A 49 -9.44 5.87 30.96
N ALA A 50 -10.32 5.25 30.19
CA ALA A 50 -10.41 3.79 30.08
C ALA A 50 -9.19 3.16 29.38
N THR A 51 -8.41 3.94 28.65
CA THR A 51 -7.26 3.49 27.83
C THR A 51 -5.91 3.98 28.35
N ARG A 52 -5.83 4.54 29.54
CA ARG A 52 -4.58 5.04 30.15
C ARG A 52 -3.45 4.02 30.18
N ASN A 53 -3.78 2.74 30.31
CA ASN A 53 -2.82 1.65 30.38
C ASN A 53 -2.62 0.91 29.06
N LEU A 54 -3.24 1.38 27.96
CA LEU A 54 -3.08 0.76 26.65
C LEU A 54 -1.97 1.46 25.86
N GLU A 55 -1.11 0.68 25.23
CA GLU A 55 -0.02 1.19 24.39
C GLU A 55 -0.44 1.47 22.95
N VAL A 56 -1.54 0.84 22.50
CA VAL A 56 -2.02 1.01 21.13
C VAL A 56 -2.33 2.48 20.82
N VAL A 57 -1.66 3.01 19.80
CA VAL A 57 -2.01 4.32 19.24
C VAL A 57 -3.32 4.18 18.49
N THR A 58 -4.31 4.97 18.84
CA THR A 58 -5.64 4.86 18.22
C THR A 58 -6.07 6.18 17.59
N ALA A 59 -6.52 6.13 16.35
CA ALA A 59 -7.21 7.24 15.69
C ALA A 59 -8.72 7.09 15.87
N VAL A 60 -9.35 8.10 16.47
CA VAL A 60 -10.78 8.13 16.83
C VAL A 60 -11.47 9.30 16.14
N GLY A 61 -12.50 9.04 15.32
CA GLY A 61 -13.27 10.06 14.62
C GLY A 61 -14.31 10.73 15.51
N LEU A 62 -14.35 12.09 15.53
CA LEU A 62 -15.33 12.86 16.25
C LEU A 62 -15.50 14.29 15.70
N PRO A 63 -16.66 14.95 15.93
CA PRO A 63 -16.81 16.38 15.68
C PRO A 63 -16.09 17.18 16.77
N VAL A 64 -15.34 18.21 16.37
CA VAL A 64 -14.62 19.10 17.30
C VAL A 64 -15.01 20.54 17.02
N ARG A 65 -15.46 21.25 18.06
CA ARG A 65 -15.74 22.68 17.99
C ARG A 65 -14.54 23.49 18.47
N ILE A 66 -14.04 24.35 17.59
CA ILE A 66 -12.99 25.32 17.93
C ILE A 66 -13.52 26.71 17.61
N ASN A 67 -13.57 27.57 18.62
CA ASN A 67 -14.24 28.85 18.52
C ASN A 67 -15.70 28.65 18.08
N ASN A 68 -16.12 29.26 16.99
CA ASN A 68 -17.47 29.16 16.45
C ASN A 68 -17.56 28.28 15.19
N LYS A 69 -16.56 27.42 14.94
CA LYS A 69 -16.52 26.50 13.80
C LYS A 69 -16.50 25.07 14.27
N LEU A 70 -17.16 24.21 13.51
CA LEU A 70 -17.19 22.76 13.73
C LEU A 70 -16.30 22.07 12.68
N TYR A 71 -15.50 21.14 13.15
CA TYR A 71 -14.56 20.36 12.31
C TYR A 71 -14.82 18.87 12.46
N ASN A 72 -14.75 18.15 11.36
CA ASN A 72 -14.68 16.69 11.33
C ASN A 72 -13.22 16.28 11.59
N CYS A 73 -12.94 15.63 12.70
CA CYS A 73 -11.57 15.39 13.17
C CYS A 73 -11.28 13.92 13.48
N ALA A 74 -10.01 13.56 13.35
CA ALA A 74 -9.42 12.40 13.97
C ALA A 74 -8.62 12.84 15.21
N ALA A 75 -8.98 12.34 16.40
CA ALA A 75 -8.17 12.43 17.60
C ALA A 75 -7.19 11.26 17.64
N ILE A 76 -5.90 11.54 17.66
CA ILE A 76 -4.86 10.52 17.79
C ILE A 76 -4.52 10.41 19.26
N ILE A 77 -4.77 9.23 19.85
CA ILE A 77 -4.67 9.05 21.30
C ILE A 77 -3.76 7.88 21.67
N GLN A 78 -3.08 8.01 22.81
CA GLN A 78 -2.32 6.94 23.44
C GLN A 78 -2.21 7.16 24.94
N LYS A 79 -2.33 6.12 25.75
CA LYS A 79 -2.10 6.15 27.22
C LYS A 79 -2.85 7.28 27.93
N GLY A 80 -4.07 7.60 27.51
CA GLY A 80 -4.89 8.67 28.07
C GLY A 80 -4.52 10.08 27.60
N ALA A 81 -3.54 10.24 26.73
CA ALA A 81 -3.17 11.52 26.12
C ALA A 81 -3.71 11.64 24.68
N ILE A 82 -4.05 12.86 24.29
CA ILE A 82 -4.34 13.23 22.91
C ILE A 82 -3.04 13.75 22.32
N LEU A 83 -2.48 13.01 21.37
CA LEU A 83 -1.24 13.37 20.66
C LEU A 83 -1.48 14.50 19.64
N GLY A 84 -2.67 14.57 19.06
CA GLY A 84 -3.06 15.61 18.14
C GLY A 84 -4.49 15.45 17.64
N LEU A 85 -5.05 16.54 17.13
CA LEU A 85 -6.35 16.59 16.44
C LEU A 85 -6.11 16.92 14.97
N VAL A 86 -6.47 16.00 14.08
CA VAL A 86 -6.30 16.12 12.63
C VAL A 86 -7.67 16.38 12.00
N PRO A 87 -7.97 17.61 11.56
CA PRO A 87 -9.22 17.92 10.87
C PRO A 87 -9.20 17.46 9.41
N LYS A 88 -10.36 17.08 8.89
CA LYS A 88 -10.58 16.76 7.49
C LYS A 88 -10.27 17.95 6.59
N THR A 89 -9.48 17.71 5.56
CA THR A 89 -9.04 18.76 4.61
C THR A 89 -10.07 18.99 3.53
N HIS A 90 -10.58 17.93 2.92
CA HIS A 90 -11.52 17.99 1.82
C HIS A 90 -12.92 17.55 2.27
N LEU A 91 -13.87 18.47 2.24
CA LEU A 91 -15.26 18.22 2.63
C LEU A 91 -16.10 17.92 1.38
N PRO A 92 -16.63 16.70 1.22
CA PRO A 92 -17.50 16.38 0.09
C PRO A 92 -18.80 17.19 0.19
N ASN A 93 -19.23 17.73 -0.96
CA ASN A 93 -20.47 18.49 -1.07
C ASN A 93 -21.09 18.30 -2.46
N TYR A 94 -21.34 17.02 -2.79
CA TYR A 94 -21.90 16.57 -4.05
C TYR A 94 -22.68 15.25 -3.84
N GLY A 95 -23.62 14.94 -4.73
CA GLY A 95 -24.44 13.75 -4.65
C GLY A 95 -25.18 13.66 -3.30
N GLU A 96 -24.97 12.56 -2.62
CA GLU A 96 -25.50 12.27 -1.28
C GLU A 96 -24.73 12.94 -0.13
N PHE A 97 -23.62 13.60 -0.40
CA PHE A 97 -22.78 14.23 0.62
C PHE A 97 -22.95 15.75 0.66
N TYR A 98 -23.11 16.30 1.85
CA TYR A 98 -23.30 17.74 2.11
C TYR A 98 -22.59 18.21 3.39
N GLU A 99 -21.37 17.73 3.60
CA GLU A 99 -20.59 18.03 4.83
C GLU A 99 -20.31 19.53 5.03
N LYS A 100 -20.19 20.32 3.97
CA LYS A 100 -20.01 21.77 4.07
C LYS A 100 -21.17 22.50 4.73
N ARG A 101 -22.31 21.83 4.89
CA ARG A 101 -23.45 22.35 5.64
C ARG A 101 -23.13 22.45 7.13
N GLN A 102 -22.45 21.45 7.70
CA GLN A 102 -22.19 21.37 9.14
C GLN A 102 -20.73 21.68 9.49
N PHE A 103 -19.77 21.26 8.65
CA PHE A 103 -18.35 21.33 8.95
C PHE A 103 -17.64 22.43 8.17
N ALA A 104 -16.68 23.07 8.84
CA ALA A 104 -15.73 23.99 8.22
C ALA A 104 -14.52 23.23 7.65
N PRO A 105 -13.93 23.71 6.53
CA PRO A 105 -12.66 23.18 6.06
C PRO A 105 -11.56 23.47 7.08
N VAL A 106 -10.47 22.66 7.01
CA VAL A 106 -9.29 22.90 7.84
C VAL A 106 -8.82 24.36 7.69
N PRO A 107 -8.43 25.03 8.81
CA PRO A 107 -7.86 26.37 8.71
C PRO A 107 -6.57 26.36 7.88
N GLU A 108 -6.38 27.42 7.11
CA GLU A 108 -5.11 27.67 6.41
C GLU A 108 -4.00 27.97 7.44
N GLY A 109 -2.77 27.57 7.10
CA GLY A 109 -1.58 27.82 7.92
C GLY A 109 -1.09 26.59 8.69
N GLU A 110 -0.15 26.87 9.62
CA GLU A 110 0.49 25.85 10.43
C GLU A 110 -0.46 25.35 11.55
N PRO A 111 -0.28 24.10 12.02
CA PRO A 111 -0.98 23.60 13.19
C PRO A 111 -0.76 24.50 14.42
N PHE A 112 -1.80 24.64 15.25
CA PHE A 112 -1.77 25.48 16.45
C PHE A 112 -2.33 24.72 17.66
N TYR A 113 -1.99 25.19 18.86
CA TYR A 113 -2.45 24.58 20.10
C TYR A 113 -3.84 25.07 20.51
N VAL A 114 -4.67 24.15 20.96
CA VAL A 114 -6.00 24.36 21.53
C VAL A 114 -5.96 23.97 23.00
N ASP A 115 -6.29 24.90 23.89
CA ASP A 115 -6.30 24.67 25.33
C ASP A 115 -7.65 24.12 25.80
N GLY A 116 -7.60 23.25 26.80
CA GLY A 116 -8.77 22.77 27.56
C GLY A 116 -9.59 21.69 26.86
N PHE A 117 -9.21 21.21 25.66
CA PHE A 117 -9.93 20.12 25.00
C PHE A 117 -9.73 18.80 25.76
N CYS A 118 -10.81 18.22 26.28
CA CYS A 118 -10.75 17.10 27.24
C CYS A 118 -9.78 17.37 28.43
N GLY A 119 -9.62 18.64 28.85
CA GLY A 119 -8.70 19.04 29.90
C GLY A 119 -7.21 19.05 29.50
N GLN A 120 -6.88 18.95 28.23
CA GLN A 120 -5.51 18.94 27.70
C GLN A 120 -5.26 20.10 26.74
N THR A 121 -4.00 20.48 26.56
CA THR A 121 -3.55 21.36 25.47
C THR A 121 -3.13 20.48 24.31
N VAL A 122 -3.79 20.60 23.15
CA VAL A 122 -3.69 19.67 22.03
C VAL A 122 -3.33 20.41 20.75
N LEU A 123 -2.40 19.86 19.96
CA LEU A 123 -2.08 20.38 18.63
C LEU A 123 -3.25 20.10 17.66
N PHE A 124 -3.73 21.13 16.96
CA PHE A 124 -4.79 21.04 15.97
C PHE A 124 -4.31 21.53 14.61
N GLY A 125 -4.52 20.74 13.57
CA GLY A 125 -4.22 21.07 12.18
C GLY A 125 -4.08 19.83 11.31
N ALA A 126 -4.15 20.01 10.01
CA ALA A 126 -3.89 18.94 9.05
C ALA A 126 -2.38 18.66 8.90
N LYS A 127 -2.05 17.53 8.26
CA LYS A 127 -0.67 17.16 7.91
C LYS A 127 0.27 17.02 9.12
N GLN A 128 -0.25 16.65 10.28
CA GLN A 128 0.58 16.32 11.44
C GLN A 128 1.24 14.95 11.30
N LEU A 129 2.45 14.79 11.86
CA LEU A 129 3.15 13.51 11.94
C LEU A 129 3.22 13.02 13.40
N PHE A 130 3.16 11.71 13.56
CA PHE A 130 3.29 11.03 14.84
C PHE A 130 4.40 9.99 14.73
N TRP A 131 5.53 10.20 15.43
CA TRP A 131 6.70 9.33 15.29
C TRP A 131 6.93 8.49 16.53
N CYS A 132 7.34 7.24 16.32
CA CYS A 132 7.67 6.32 17.39
C CYS A 132 9.10 6.52 17.86
N ASN A 133 9.31 6.72 19.17
CA ASN A 133 10.63 6.92 19.74
C ASN A 133 11.53 5.68 19.60
N GLU A 134 10.97 4.48 19.73
CA GLU A 134 11.69 3.21 19.73
C GLU A 134 11.88 2.61 18.33
N VAL A 135 11.06 3.04 17.35
CA VAL A 135 11.09 2.57 15.95
C VAL A 135 11.08 3.80 15.04
N PRO A 136 12.23 4.39 14.73
CA PRO A 136 12.31 5.62 13.93
C PRO A 136 11.67 5.52 12.54
N GLU A 137 11.59 4.30 11.98
CA GLU A 137 10.91 4.03 10.71
C GLU A 137 9.38 4.06 10.81
N LEU A 138 8.82 4.03 12.02
CA LEU A 138 7.38 4.10 12.25
C LEU A 138 6.95 5.55 12.48
N VAL A 139 6.54 6.18 11.40
CA VAL A 139 5.97 7.53 11.39
C VAL A 139 4.56 7.45 10.84
N LEU A 140 3.58 7.91 11.62
CA LEU A 140 2.16 7.86 11.26
C LEU A 140 1.70 9.21 10.71
N GLY A 141 0.83 9.16 9.72
CA GLY A 141 0.02 10.27 9.26
C GLY A 141 -1.44 9.86 9.19
N PHE A 142 -2.37 10.81 9.31
CA PHE A 142 -3.80 10.52 9.26
C PHE A 142 -4.54 11.48 8.35
N GLU A 143 -5.50 10.96 7.61
CA GLU A 143 -6.41 11.71 6.76
C GLU A 143 -7.83 11.14 6.87
N ILE A 144 -8.83 11.86 6.39
CA ILE A 144 -10.23 11.49 6.61
C ILE A 144 -10.98 11.38 5.29
N CYS A 145 -11.42 10.17 4.97
CA CYS A 145 -12.37 9.82 3.90
C CYS A 145 -12.09 10.51 2.57
N GLU A 146 -12.79 11.62 2.26
CA GLU A 146 -12.67 12.39 1.02
C GLU A 146 -11.24 12.87 0.73
N ASP A 147 -10.42 13.00 1.75
CA ASP A 147 -9.01 13.37 1.60
C ASP A 147 -8.26 12.43 0.63
N LEU A 148 -8.59 11.12 0.66
CA LEU A 148 -8.03 10.13 -0.29
C LEU A 148 -8.56 10.31 -1.73
N TRP A 149 -9.80 10.79 -1.88
CA TRP A 149 -10.45 10.93 -3.19
C TRP A 149 -10.05 12.21 -3.91
N ALA A 150 -9.54 13.19 -3.16
CA ALA A 150 -9.08 14.46 -3.72
C ALA A 150 -7.85 14.25 -4.61
N PRO A 151 -7.69 15.07 -5.68
CA PRO A 151 -6.51 15.00 -6.56
C PRO A 151 -5.19 15.13 -5.82
N GLU A 152 -5.15 15.93 -4.76
CA GLU A 152 -4.01 16.13 -3.88
C GLU A 152 -4.40 15.73 -2.44
N ALA A 153 -4.22 14.46 -2.14
CA ALA A 153 -4.47 13.93 -0.80
C ALA A 153 -3.44 14.45 0.22
N PRO A 154 -3.84 14.79 1.46
CA PRO A 154 -2.91 15.21 2.52
C PRO A 154 -1.79 14.21 2.77
N SER A 155 -2.06 12.92 2.59
CA SER A 155 -1.08 11.83 2.71
C SER A 155 0.14 11.99 1.81
N VAL A 156 0.02 12.71 0.67
CA VAL A 156 1.17 12.99 -0.21
C VAL A 156 2.23 13.79 0.55
N HIS A 157 1.84 14.90 1.16
CA HIS A 157 2.76 15.73 1.95
C HIS A 157 3.28 15.02 3.19
N MET A 158 2.41 14.27 3.89
CA MET A 158 2.81 13.50 5.07
C MET A 158 3.85 12.42 4.72
N ALA A 159 3.67 11.71 3.61
CA ALA A 159 4.62 10.70 3.15
C ALA A 159 5.96 11.30 2.72
N GLN A 160 5.95 12.43 2.00
CA GLN A 160 7.14 13.19 1.65
C GLN A 160 7.90 13.68 2.89
N ALA A 161 7.18 14.11 3.93
CA ALA A 161 7.76 14.52 5.21
C ALA A 161 8.16 13.34 6.12
N GLY A 162 7.99 12.08 5.68
CA GLY A 162 8.51 10.90 6.36
C GLY A 162 7.47 9.90 6.86
N ALA A 163 6.16 10.16 6.76
CA ALA A 163 5.16 9.20 7.19
C ALA A 163 5.29 7.87 6.42
N THR A 164 5.46 6.78 7.12
CA THR A 164 5.56 5.42 6.57
C THR A 164 4.26 4.65 6.66
N VAL A 165 3.34 5.07 7.52
CA VAL A 165 2.00 4.50 7.66
C VAL A 165 0.97 5.62 7.65
N ILE A 166 -0.02 5.51 6.77
CA ILE A 166 -1.15 6.42 6.68
C ILE A 166 -2.41 5.71 7.17
N GLY A 167 -3.11 6.35 8.12
CA GLY A 167 -4.43 5.93 8.57
C GLY A 167 -5.52 6.80 7.95
N ASN A 168 -6.53 6.18 7.36
CA ASN A 168 -7.69 6.87 6.81
C ASN A 168 -8.97 6.43 7.54
N LEU A 169 -9.60 7.41 8.23
CA LEU A 169 -10.88 7.23 8.88
C LEU A 169 -11.97 7.59 7.88
N SER A 170 -12.82 6.67 7.53
CA SER A 170 -13.85 6.87 6.50
C SER A 170 -15.27 6.60 6.98
N ALA A 171 -16.22 7.22 6.28
CA ALA A 171 -17.64 6.88 6.25
C ALA A 171 -18.10 6.89 4.78
N SER A 172 -17.56 5.97 4.01
CA SER A 172 -17.85 5.84 2.59
C SER A 172 -19.02 4.89 2.38
N ASN A 173 -20.09 5.41 1.76
CA ASN A 173 -21.30 4.64 1.47
C ASN A 173 -21.07 3.57 0.40
N GLU A 174 -22.01 2.63 0.32
CA GLU A 174 -21.99 1.55 -0.65
C GLU A 174 -22.84 1.89 -1.88
N VAL A 175 -22.18 1.84 -3.03
CA VAL A 175 -22.75 1.90 -4.37
C VAL A 175 -22.13 0.78 -5.20
N LEU A 176 -22.86 0.20 -6.13
CA LEU A 176 -22.36 -0.86 -7.00
C LEU A 176 -21.10 -0.41 -7.75
N GLY A 177 -20.04 -1.22 -7.68
CA GLY A 177 -18.74 -0.92 -8.29
C GLY A 177 -17.82 0.00 -7.47
N LYS A 178 -18.33 0.72 -6.46
CA LYS A 178 -17.53 1.65 -5.64
C LYS A 178 -16.46 0.95 -4.82
N ALA A 179 -16.70 -0.29 -4.40
CA ALA A 179 -15.71 -1.06 -3.62
C ALA A 179 -14.43 -1.35 -4.42
N ASP A 180 -14.54 -1.67 -5.72
CA ASP A 180 -13.38 -1.92 -6.58
C ASP A 180 -12.58 -0.64 -6.80
N TYR A 181 -13.26 0.48 -7.04
CA TYR A 181 -12.61 1.78 -7.16
C TYR A 181 -11.89 2.18 -5.86
N ARG A 182 -12.54 1.99 -4.70
CA ARG A 182 -11.97 2.24 -3.37
C ARG A 182 -10.72 1.38 -3.12
N ARG A 183 -10.75 0.10 -3.49
CA ARG A 183 -9.60 -0.81 -3.41
C ARG A 183 -8.43 -0.33 -4.26
N GLN A 184 -8.73 0.13 -5.48
CA GLN A 184 -7.71 0.70 -6.37
C GLN A 184 -7.10 1.97 -5.78
N LEU A 185 -7.90 2.89 -5.24
CA LEU A 185 -7.41 4.11 -4.58
C LEU A 185 -6.46 3.78 -3.43
N VAL A 186 -6.87 2.91 -2.51
CA VAL A 186 -6.06 2.52 -1.34
C VAL A 186 -4.75 1.86 -1.78
N SER A 187 -4.83 0.89 -2.70
CA SER A 187 -3.64 0.19 -3.21
C SER A 187 -2.70 1.13 -3.95
N MET A 188 -3.23 1.97 -4.84
CA MET A 188 -2.41 2.91 -5.63
C MET A 188 -1.80 4.01 -4.77
N GLN A 189 -2.51 4.53 -3.78
CA GLN A 189 -1.96 5.52 -2.85
C GLN A 189 -0.83 4.91 -2.01
N SER A 190 -1.03 3.70 -1.49
CA SER A 190 0.02 2.93 -0.81
C SER A 190 1.26 2.71 -1.69
N ALA A 191 1.08 2.33 -2.96
CA ALA A 191 2.17 2.12 -3.93
C ALA A 191 2.89 3.42 -4.26
N LYS A 192 2.13 4.46 -4.64
CA LYS A 192 2.66 5.77 -5.04
C LYS A 192 3.49 6.42 -3.93
N LEU A 193 3.05 6.28 -2.68
CA LEU A 193 3.69 6.88 -1.52
C LEU A 193 4.70 5.94 -0.82
N LEU A 194 4.87 4.72 -1.30
CA LEU A 194 5.72 3.70 -0.67
C LEU A 194 5.45 3.63 0.84
N CYS A 195 4.18 3.42 1.21
CA CYS A 195 3.73 3.43 2.59
C CYS A 195 2.79 2.27 2.90
N GLY A 196 2.61 1.97 4.19
CA GLY A 196 1.46 1.25 4.69
C GLY A 196 0.24 2.14 4.66
N TYR A 197 -0.90 1.63 4.21
CA TYR A 197 -2.16 2.39 4.19
C TYR A 197 -3.25 1.59 4.88
N VAL A 198 -3.82 2.16 5.96
CA VAL A 198 -4.84 1.55 6.80
C VAL A 198 -6.15 2.31 6.61
N TYR A 199 -7.14 1.67 6.01
CA TYR A 199 -8.44 2.25 5.71
C TYR A 199 -9.52 1.60 6.56
N ALA A 200 -10.29 2.39 7.31
CA ALA A 200 -11.38 1.92 8.16
C ALA A 200 -12.65 2.74 7.89
N SER A 201 -13.68 2.12 7.36
CA SER A 201 -14.95 2.77 7.04
C SER A 201 -16.07 2.39 8.00
N ALA A 202 -17.01 3.32 8.20
CA ALA A 202 -18.25 3.10 8.92
C ALA A 202 -19.04 1.92 8.34
N GLY A 203 -19.77 1.23 9.20
CA GLY A 203 -20.54 0.05 8.84
C GLY A 203 -21.85 -0.07 9.60
N GLU A 204 -22.14 -1.27 10.08
CA GLU A 204 -23.34 -1.55 10.85
C GLU A 204 -23.45 -0.61 12.08
N GLY A 205 -24.64 -0.04 12.29
CA GLY A 205 -24.91 0.93 13.35
C GLY A 205 -25.11 2.36 12.87
N GLU A 206 -24.67 2.70 11.65
CA GLU A 206 -25.03 3.98 11.02
C GLU A 206 -26.48 4.00 10.54
N SER A 207 -27.07 5.20 10.47
CA SER A 207 -28.40 5.37 9.88
C SER A 207 -28.41 4.99 8.41
N THR A 208 -29.49 4.37 7.96
CA THR A 208 -29.70 3.94 6.58
C THR A 208 -30.82 4.73 5.90
N SER A 209 -31.11 5.97 6.35
CA SER A 209 -32.16 6.80 5.75
C SER A 209 -31.82 7.20 4.31
N ASP A 210 -30.59 7.64 4.06
CA ASP A 210 -30.15 8.13 2.76
C ASP A 210 -29.12 7.21 2.09
N VAL A 211 -28.23 6.58 2.88
CA VAL A 211 -27.11 5.80 2.41
C VAL A 211 -26.93 4.52 3.24
N VAL A 212 -26.20 3.56 2.70
CA VAL A 212 -25.81 2.32 3.42
C VAL A 212 -24.30 2.26 3.52
N PHE A 213 -23.80 1.85 4.68
CA PHE A 213 -22.36 1.71 4.94
C PHE A 213 -21.98 0.24 5.08
N GLY A 214 -20.92 -0.17 4.41
CA GLY A 214 -20.51 -1.58 4.34
C GLY A 214 -19.37 -1.97 5.29
N GLY A 215 -18.89 -1.06 6.12
CA GLY A 215 -17.79 -1.35 7.03
C GLY A 215 -16.50 -1.80 6.32
N HIS A 216 -16.22 -1.21 5.16
CA HIS A 216 -15.07 -1.62 4.36
C HIS A 216 -13.75 -1.31 5.07
N GLN A 217 -12.96 -2.33 5.33
CA GLN A 217 -11.64 -2.25 5.98
C GLN A 217 -10.59 -2.80 5.03
N MET A 218 -9.47 -2.11 4.89
CA MET A 218 -8.36 -2.51 4.04
C MET A 218 -7.01 -2.14 4.69
N ILE A 219 -6.02 -3.01 4.53
CA ILE A 219 -4.63 -2.74 4.87
C ILE A 219 -3.79 -3.04 3.64
N ALA A 220 -3.06 -2.04 3.16
CA ALA A 220 -2.15 -2.17 2.02
C ALA A 220 -0.72 -1.78 2.41
N GLU A 221 0.28 -2.38 1.76
CA GLU A 221 1.70 -2.07 1.89
C GLU A 221 2.34 -2.00 0.51
N ASN A 222 2.84 -0.83 0.14
CA ASN A 222 3.49 -0.63 -1.17
C ASN A 222 2.67 -1.23 -2.34
N GLY A 223 1.36 -0.95 -2.34
CA GLY A 223 0.42 -1.41 -3.36
C GLY A 223 -0.17 -2.80 -3.16
N ALA A 224 0.46 -3.65 -2.38
CA ALA A 224 -0.06 -4.98 -2.08
C ALA A 224 -1.15 -4.91 -1.00
N LEU A 225 -2.32 -5.45 -1.28
CA LEU A 225 -3.40 -5.59 -0.30
C LEU A 225 -3.06 -6.74 0.66
N LEU A 226 -2.83 -6.42 1.93
CA LEU A 226 -2.49 -7.40 2.97
C LEU A 226 -3.73 -8.03 3.60
N GLY A 227 -4.85 -7.33 3.56
CA GLY A 227 -6.12 -7.81 4.05
C GLY A 227 -7.27 -6.87 3.69
N GLU A 228 -8.46 -7.45 3.60
CA GLU A 228 -9.70 -6.74 3.28
C GLU A 228 -10.88 -7.40 3.98
N LYS A 229 -11.80 -6.59 4.50
CA LYS A 229 -13.12 -7.00 5.01
C LYS A 229 -14.18 -6.04 4.54
N ARG A 230 -15.36 -6.55 4.26
CA ARG A 230 -16.53 -5.75 3.88
C ARG A 230 -17.80 -6.47 4.30
N PHE A 231 -18.78 -5.74 4.79
CA PHE A 231 -20.04 -6.27 5.33
C PHE A 231 -19.86 -7.19 6.55
N GLU A 232 -18.76 -7.05 7.24
CA GLU A 232 -18.40 -7.80 8.43
C GLU A 232 -17.94 -6.86 9.54
N ASN A 233 -18.34 -7.16 10.77
CA ASN A 233 -17.89 -6.44 11.96
C ASN A 233 -16.57 -7.03 12.49
N GLY A 234 -15.83 -6.22 13.23
CA GLY A 234 -14.63 -6.66 13.96
C GLY A 234 -13.34 -6.03 13.46
N LEU A 235 -12.23 -6.58 13.91
CA LEU A 235 -10.89 -6.12 13.56
C LEU A 235 -10.37 -6.81 12.30
N LEU A 236 -9.80 -6.02 11.40
CA LEU A 236 -8.87 -6.48 10.39
C LEU A 236 -7.46 -6.19 10.92
N ILE A 237 -6.58 -7.18 10.96
CA ILE A 237 -5.23 -7.07 11.50
C ILE A 237 -4.22 -7.59 10.47
N SER A 238 -3.13 -6.86 10.30
CA SER A 238 -1.96 -7.32 9.52
C SER A 238 -0.69 -6.64 10.03
N GLU A 239 0.46 -7.11 9.59
CA GLU A 239 1.77 -6.53 9.88
C GLU A 239 2.27 -5.74 8.67
N ILE A 240 2.74 -4.50 8.92
CA ILE A 240 3.37 -3.62 7.93
C ILE A 240 4.87 -3.58 8.19
N ASP A 241 5.68 -3.86 7.17
CA ASP A 241 7.14 -3.82 7.25
C ASP A 241 7.67 -2.41 6.96
N VAL A 242 7.72 -1.56 7.98
CA VAL A 242 8.17 -0.16 7.85
C VAL A 242 9.64 -0.04 7.46
N GLN A 243 10.48 -1.02 7.84
CA GLN A 243 11.91 -1.04 7.45
C GLN A 243 12.07 -1.31 5.96
N LYS A 244 11.29 -2.23 5.40
CA LYS A 244 11.22 -2.49 3.96
C LYS A 244 10.74 -1.26 3.20
N LEU A 245 9.71 -0.58 3.70
CA LEU A 245 9.22 0.67 3.09
C LEU A 245 10.30 1.74 3.04
N CYS A 246 11.04 1.95 4.13
CA CYS A 246 12.18 2.87 4.17
C CYS A 246 13.31 2.45 3.23
N TYR A 247 13.56 1.15 3.10
CA TYR A 247 14.54 0.62 2.14
C TYR A 247 14.13 0.95 0.69
N GLU A 248 12.87 0.67 0.32
CA GLU A 248 12.36 0.96 -1.03
C GLU A 248 12.40 2.46 -1.35
N ARG A 249 12.05 3.33 -0.40
CA ARG A 249 12.16 4.79 -0.56
C ARG A 249 13.60 5.24 -0.85
N ARG A 250 14.59 4.70 -0.11
CA ARG A 250 16.02 5.01 -0.36
C ARG A 250 16.49 4.52 -1.73
N ARG A 251 15.98 3.39 -2.19
CA ARG A 251 16.35 2.79 -3.47
C ARG A 251 15.79 3.55 -4.66
N THR A 252 14.54 4.03 -4.55
CA THR A 252 13.83 4.70 -5.66
C THR A 252 14.12 6.20 -5.74
N GLN A 253 14.48 6.84 -4.62
CA GLN A 253 14.77 8.28 -4.53
C GLN A 253 13.67 9.20 -5.11
N VAL A 254 12.41 8.74 -5.05
CA VAL A 254 11.26 9.50 -5.61
C VAL A 254 10.60 10.44 -4.61
N MET A 255 11.05 10.43 -3.34
CA MET A 255 10.51 11.33 -2.32
C MET A 255 11.30 12.63 -2.32
N ASP A 256 10.65 13.71 -2.73
CA ASP A 256 11.19 15.06 -2.64
C ASP A 256 11.39 15.45 -1.17
N GLN A 257 12.40 16.28 -0.91
CA GLN A 257 12.53 16.91 0.40
C GLN A 257 11.48 18.00 0.54
N VAL A 258 10.66 17.87 1.58
CA VAL A 258 9.67 18.88 1.96
C VAL A 258 10.01 19.43 3.34
N PRO A 259 9.49 20.60 3.72
CA PRO A 259 9.64 21.10 5.08
C PRO A 259 9.17 20.09 6.13
N GLU A 260 9.83 20.06 7.28
CA GLU A 260 9.36 19.28 8.43
C GLU A 260 7.93 19.63 8.77
N LEU A 261 7.11 18.63 9.00
CA LEU A 261 5.77 18.82 9.51
C LEU A 261 5.77 18.75 11.03
N THR A 262 4.94 19.58 11.64
CA THR A 262 4.71 19.56 13.09
C THR A 262 4.00 18.29 13.51
N GLY A 263 4.24 17.83 14.74
CA GLY A 263 3.58 16.64 15.25
C GLY A 263 3.99 16.28 16.67
N SER A 264 3.76 15.02 17.05
CA SER A 264 3.99 14.55 18.42
C SER A 264 4.66 13.17 18.45
N PRO A 265 5.58 12.93 19.39
CA PRO A 265 6.14 11.61 19.61
C PRO A 265 5.17 10.69 20.34
N PHE A 266 5.34 9.41 20.14
CA PHE A 266 4.74 8.35 20.95
C PHE A 266 5.74 7.24 21.23
N SER A 267 5.43 6.38 22.22
CA SER A 267 6.32 5.29 22.62
C SER A 267 5.60 3.95 22.65
N LEU A 268 6.29 2.91 22.21
CA LEU A 268 5.80 1.54 22.20
C LEU A 268 6.78 0.60 22.89
N THR A 269 6.28 -0.39 23.60
CA THR A 269 7.10 -1.55 23.95
C THR A 269 7.35 -2.38 22.73
N VAL A 270 8.63 -2.44 22.31
CA VAL A 270 9.05 -3.19 21.11
C VAL A 270 9.34 -4.63 21.49
N SER A 271 8.71 -5.55 20.80
CA SER A 271 8.98 -6.99 20.94
C SER A 271 9.10 -7.62 19.55
N LYS A 272 9.70 -8.82 19.50
CA LYS A 272 9.79 -9.54 18.23
C LYS A 272 8.39 -9.86 17.72
N THR A 273 8.04 -9.29 16.56
CA THR A 273 6.75 -9.53 15.90
C THR A 273 6.73 -10.91 15.25
N LYS A 274 5.70 -11.70 15.54
CA LYS A 274 5.41 -12.92 14.80
C LYS A 274 4.58 -12.55 13.58
N LEU A 275 5.13 -12.77 12.38
CA LEU A 275 4.41 -12.52 11.14
C LEU A 275 3.26 -13.54 11.00
N THR A 276 2.06 -13.02 10.77
CA THR A 276 0.85 -13.81 10.50
C THR A 276 0.34 -13.61 9.08
N ARG A 277 0.77 -12.54 8.41
CA ARG A 277 0.45 -12.28 7.01
C ARG A 277 1.08 -13.32 6.08
N TYR A 278 0.43 -13.57 4.97
CA TYR A 278 1.00 -14.41 3.91
C TYR A 278 2.25 -13.76 3.30
N VAL A 279 3.31 -14.54 3.18
CA VAL A 279 4.54 -14.16 2.48
C VAL A 279 4.75 -15.18 1.37
N ALA A 280 4.69 -14.73 0.10
CA ALA A 280 4.85 -15.63 -1.04
C ALA A 280 6.24 -16.31 -1.02
N PRO A 281 6.31 -17.66 -0.99
CA PRO A 281 7.60 -18.37 -0.98
C PRO A 281 8.35 -18.24 -2.30
N MET A 282 7.65 -17.95 -3.38
CA MET A 282 8.20 -17.71 -4.72
C MET A 282 7.74 -16.33 -5.25
N PRO A 283 8.33 -15.23 -4.79
CA PRO A 283 7.82 -13.88 -5.06
C PRO A 283 7.88 -13.48 -6.55
N PHE A 284 8.67 -14.19 -7.36
CA PHE A 284 8.82 -13.92 -8.80
C PHE A 284 7.90 -14.76 -9.69
N VAL A 285 7.21 -15.75 -9.10
CA VAL A 285 6.33 -16.67 -9.86
C VAL A 285 4.89 -16.44 -9.44
N PRO A 286 4.00 -15.95 -10.33
CA PRO A 286 2.59 -15.82 -10.02
C PRO A 286 1.95 -17.17 -9.69
N GLU A 287 1.06 -17.19 -8.73
CA GLU A 287 0.35 -18.40 -8.30
C GLU A 287 -0.71 -18.81 -9.34
N GLY A 288 -1.38 -17.85 -9.96
CA GLY A 288 -2.35 -18.08 -11.04
C GLY A 288 -1.70 -18.60 -12.30
N LYS A 289 -2.34 -19.59 -12.97
CA LYS A 289 -1.84 -20.11 -14.24
C LYS A 289 -1.88 -19.06 -15.35
N GLU A 290 -2.98 -18.32 -15.44
CA GLU A 290 -3.18 -17.29 -16.47
C GLU A 290 -2.17 -16.14 -16.30
N ASP A 291 -2.01 -15.64 -15.07
CA ASP A 291 -1.03 -14.60 -14.75
C ASP A 291 0.40 -15.04 -15.03
N ARG A 292 0.71 -16.33 -14.75
CA ARG A 292 2.02 -16.91 -15.04
C ARG A 292 2.28 -17.03 -16.54
N ASP A 293 1.30 -17.48 -17.31
CA ASP A 293 1.41 -17.61 -18.75
C ASP A 293 1.55 -16.25 -19.44
N GLU A 294 0.82 -15.23 -18.96
CA GLU A 294 0.95 -13.84 -19.42
C GLU A 294 2.34 -13.28 -19.09
N ARG A 295 2.81 -13.43 -17.86
CA ARG A 295 4.15 -13.00 -17.46
C ARG A 295 5.25 -13.69 -18.25
N CYS A 296 5.14 -14.98 -18.50
CA CYS A 296 6.11 -15.70 -19.34
C CYS A 296 6.16 -15.15 -20.77
N ARG A 297 5.00 -14.85 -21.36
CA ARG A 297 4.94 -14.22 -22.71
C ARG A 297 5.58 -12.83 -22.68
N GLU A 298 5.30 -12.03 -21.67
CA GLU A 298 5.85 -10.69 -21.52
C GLU A 298 7.38 -10.71 -21.37
N ILE A 299 7.93 -11.60 -20.54
CA ILE A 299 9.37 -11.79 -20.37
C ILE A 299 10.04 -12.13 -21.71
N LEU A 300 9.49 -13.09 -22.45
CA LEU A 300 10.02 -13.47 -23.78
C LEU A 300 9.94 -12.30 -24.76
N LEU A 301 8.82 -11.59 -24.78
CA LEU A 301 8.60 -10.46 -25.68
C LEU A 301 9.58 -9.32 -25.41
N ILE A 302 9.73 -8.90 -24.17
CA ILE A 302 10.64 -7.82 -23.78
C ILE A 302 12.10 -8.16 -24.18
N ALA A 303 12.57 -9.35 -23.84
CA ALA A 303 13.92 -9.80 -24.17
C ALA A 303 14.14 -9.89 -25.69
N SER A 304 13.13 -10.40 -26.43
CA SER A 304 13.20 -10.55 -27.88
C SER A 304 13.16 -9.21 -28.63
N LEU A 305 12.38 -8.23 -28.14
CA LEU A 305 12.40 -6.86 -28.67
C LEU A 305 13.76 -6.21 -28.52
N GLY A 306 14.40 -6.39 -27.34
CA GLY A 306 15.74 -5.89 -27.11
C GLY A 306 16.78 -6.49 -28.09
N LEU A 307 16.72 -7.80 -28.30
CA LEU A 307 17.59 -8.49 -29.25
C LEU A 307 17.28 -8.09 -30.70
N LYS A 308 15.99 -8.02 -31.09
CA LYS A 308 15.57 -7.53 -32.40
C LYS A 308 16.21 -6.18 -32.73
N GLN A 309 16.07 -5.22 -31.83
CA GLN A 309 16.64 -3.87 -32.03
C GLN A 309 18.16 -3.90 -32.22
N ARG A 310 18.88 -4.77 -31.50
CA ARG A 310 20.34 -4.92 -31.66
C ARG A 310 20.71 -5.51 -33.01
N LEU A 311 20.01 -6.56 -33.46
CA LEU A 311 20.24 -7.19 -34.76
C LEU A 311 19.99 -6.23 -35.92
N GLU A 312 18.90 -5.43 -35.85
CA GLU A 312 18.61 -4.40 -36.86
C GLU A 312 19.69 -3.31 -36.86
N HIS A 313 20.03 -2.76 -35.71
CA HIS A 313 20.98 -1.65 -35.61
C HIS A 313 22.40 -2.04 -36.06
N THR A 314 22.86 -3.24 -35.71
CA THR A 314 24.21 -3.72 -36.07
C THR A 314 24.28 -4.30 -37.47
N GLY A 315 23.16 -4.60 -38.10
CA GLY A 315 23.10 -5.34 -39.36
C GLY A 315 23.61 -6.78 -39.29
N ALA A 316 23.71 -7.33 -38.06
CA ALA A 316 24.21 -8.69 -37.84
C ALA A 316 23.38 -9.72 -38.58
N LYS A 317 24.06 -10.62 -39.36
CA LYS A 317 23.40 -11.62 -40.19
C LYS A 317 23.01 -12.89 -39.43
N THR A 318 23.66 -13.16 -38.31
CA THR A 318 23.42 -14.36 -37.51
C THR A 318 23.40 -14.04 -36.03
N ALA A 319 22.64 -14.82 -35.26
CA ALA A 319 22.76 -14.87 -33.79
C ALA A 319 23.43 -16.20 -33.40
N VAL A 320 24.51 -16.17 -32.67
CA VAL A 320 25.24 -17.39 -32.25
C VAL A 320 24.92 -17.63 -30.76
N VAL A 321 24.47 -18.84 -30.44
CA VAL A 321 24.11 -19.24 -29.08
C VAL A 321 24.82 -20.52 -28.68
N GLY A 322 25.60 -20.52 -27.60
CA GLY A 322 26.14 -21.73 -26.99
C GLY A 322 25.00 -22.55 -26.35
N LEU A 323 24.61 -23.66 -26.93
CA LEU A 323 23.48 -24.49 -26.51
C LEU A 323 23.98 -25.69 -25.68
N SER A 324 23.92 -25.55 -24.36
CA SER A 324 24.34 -26.61 -23.42
C SER A 324 23.28 -27.65 -23.15
N GLY A 325 22.00 -27.41 -23.54
CA GLY A 325 20.84 -28.23 -23.15
C GLY A 325 20.30 -27.94 -21.74
N GLY A 326 20.82 -26.90 -21.05
CA GLY A 326 20.29 -26.34 -19.80
C GLY A 326 19.23 -25.27 -20.04
N LEU A 327 18.56 -24.83 -18.97
CA LEU A 327 17.45 -23.87 -19.06
C LEU A 327 17.86 -22.51 -19.63
N ASP A 328 19.00 -21.95 -19.22
CA ASP A 328 19.46 -20.63 -19.63
C ASP A 328 19.70 -20.56 -21.14
N SER A 329 20.43 -21.56 -21.67
CA SER A 329 20.71 -21.64 -23.12
C SER A 329 19.45 -21.94 -23.92
N THR A 330 18.50 -22.70 -23.37
CA THR A 330 17.18 -22.92 -23.96
C THR A 330 16.40 -21.60 -24.07
N LEU A 331 16.34 -20.83 -22.98
CA LEU A 331 15.70 -19.51 -22.96
C LEU A 331 16.35 -18.56 -23.98
N ALA A 332 17.68 -18.53 -24.06
CA ALA A 332 18.41 -17.69 -25.00
C ALA A 332 18.07 -18.01 -26.47
N VAL A 333 17.98 -19.30 -26.83
CA VAL A 333 17.58 -19.72 -28.18
C VAL A 333 16.12 -19.38 -28.48
N LEU A 334 15.19 -19.50 -27.50
CA LEU A 334 13.80 -19.12 -27.68
C LEU A 334 13.65 -17.62 -27.91
N ILE A 335 14.39 -16.79 -27.16
CA ILE A 335 14.44 -15.33 -27.34
C ILE A 335 14.98 -14.99 -28.73
N ALA A 336 16.07 -15.64 -29.17
CA ALA A 336 16.62 -15.46 -30.50
C ALA A 336 15.63 -15.84 -31.58
N GLY A 337 14.93 -16.96 -31.42
CA GLY A 337 13.90 -17.43 -32.36
C GLY A 337 12.74 -16.45 -32.51
N LEU A 338 12.25 -15.91 -31.40
CA LEU A 338 11.18 -14.90 -31.42
C LEU A 338 11.67 -13.59 -32.07
N ALA A 339 12.89 -13.15 -31.78
CA ALA A 339 13.49 -11.98 -32.42
C ALA A 339 13.65 -12.14 -33.94
N MET A 340 14.12 -13.32 -34.42
CA MET A 340 14.19 -13.63 -35.86
C MET A 340 12.81 -13.61 -36.51
N LYS A 341 11.81 -14.20 -35.86
CA LYS A 341 10.42 -14.17 -36.34
C LYS A 341 9.88 -12.74 -36.45
N MET A 342 10.18 -11.87 -35.53
CA MET A 342 9.79 -10.44 -35.57
C MET A 342 10.50 -9.66 -36.69
N LEU A 343 11.64 -10.16 -37.18
CA LEU A 343 12.42 -9.58 -38.25
C LEU A 343 12.09 -10.20 -39.63
N ASP A 344 11.11 -11.11 -39.70
CA ASP A 344 10.82 -11.92 -40.89
C ASP A 344 12.06 -12.67 -41.44
N ARG A 345 12.92 -13.11 -40.51
CA ARG A 345 14.18 -13.82 -40.83
C ARG A 345 14.05 -15.32 -40.55
N PRO A 346 14.77 -16.15 -41.33
CA PRO A 346 14.69 -17.59 -41.16
C PRO A 346 15.36 -18.04 -39.87
N MET A 347 14.85 -19.10 -39.26
CA MET A 347 15.41 -19.69 -38.02
C MET A 347 16.83 -20.21 -38.22
N THR A 348 17.23 -20.51 -39.48
CA THR A 348 18.61 -20.92 -39.84
C THR A 348 19.65 -19.83 -39.62
N ASP A 349 19.24 -18.56 -39.45
CA ASP A 349 20.12 -17.45 -39.06
C ASP A 349 20.57 -17.54 -37.60
N ILE A 350 19.95 -18.44 -36.81
CA ILE A 350 20.40 -18.80 -35.49
C ILE A 350 21.38 -19.96 -35.59
N VAL A 351 22.63 -19.72 -35.17
CA VAL A 351 23.66 -20.75 -35.09
C VAL A 351 23.75 -21.25 -33.67
N ALA A 352 23.14 -22.40 -33.41
CA ALA A 352 23.20 -23.08 -32.12
C ALA A 352 24.49 -23.93 -32.07
N VAL A 353 25.39 -23.64 -31.13
CA VAL A 353 26.66 -24.35 -31.00
C VAL A 353 26.62 -25.21 -29.73
N THR A 354 26.70 -26.52 -29.86
CA THR A 354 26.89 -27.45 -28.76
C THR A 354 28.35 -27.86 -28.65
N MET A 355 28.91 -27.80 -27.43
CA MET A 355 30.33 -28.04 -27.16
C MET A 355 30.47 -29.17 -26.13
N PRO A 356 30.26 -30.44 -26.54
CA PRO A 356 30.41 -31.57 -25.64
C PRO A 356 31.87 -31.73 -25.14
N CYS A 357 31.99 -32.07 -23.85
CA CYS A 357 33.24 -32.46 -23.26
C CYS A 357 33.03 -33.51 -22.14
N PHE A 358 34.06 -33.92 -21.40
CA PHE A 358 34.01 -35.05 -20.43
C PHE A 358 32.90 -35.01 -19.40
N GLY A 359 32.39 -33.81 -19.04
CA GLY A 359 31.30 -33.65 -18.08
C GLY A 359 29.90 -33.56 -18.71
N THR A 360 29.78 -33.63 -20.03
CA THR A 360 28.50 -33.51 -20.71
C THR A 360 27.74 -34.83 -20.63
N THR A 361 26.57 -34.83 -19.99
CA THR A 361 25.71 -36.04 -19.96
C THR A 361 24.98 -36.23 -21.30
N ASP A 362 24.68 -37.48 -21.66
CA ASP A 362 23.91 -37.81 -22.88
C ASP A 362 22.56 -37.09 -22.89
N ARG A 363 21.93 -36.92 -21.74
CA ARG A 363 20.65 -36.19 -21.58
C ARG A 363 20.76 -34.72 -21.99
N THR A 364 21.78 -33.98 -21.51
CA THR A 364 21.94 -32.58 -21.84
C THR A 364 22.33 -32.36 -23.27
N ARG A 365 23.20 -33.23 -23.82
CA ARG A 365 23.55 -33.24 -25.26
C ARG A 365 22.31 -33.48 -26.11
N ASN A 366 21.51 -34.47 -25.77
CA ASN A 366 20.30 -34.82 -26.53
C ASN A 366 19.25 -33.67 -26.49
N ASN A 367 19.08 -33.02 -25.35
CA ASN A 367 18.18 -31.87 -25.21
C ASN A 367 18.59 -30.73 -26.16
N ALA A 368 19.90 -30.43 -26.26
CA ALA A 368 20.40 -29.38 -27.14
C ALA A 368 20.12 -29.68 -28.61
N VAL A 369 20.37 -30.93 -29.05
CA VAL A 369 20.14 -31.38 -30.43
C VAL A 369 18.63 -31.32 -30.77
N VAL A 370 17.80 -31.94 -29.95
CA VAL A 370 16.34 -31.98 -30.17
C VAL A 370 15.75 -30.56 -30.20
N LEU A 371 16.20 -29.67 -29.37
CA LEU A 371 15.73 -28.28 -29.35
C LEU A 371 16.12 -27.54 -30.62
N ALA A 372 17.37 -27.65 -31.06
CA ALA A 372 17.87 -27.02 -32.28
C ALA A 372 17.11 -27.51 -33.53
N GLU A 373 16.90 -28.83 -33.63
CA GLU A 373 16.14 -29.45 -34.70
C GLU A 373 14.66 -29.00 -34.74
N LYS A 374 14.00 -29.02 -33.58
CA LYS A 374 12.59 -28.61 -33.51
C LYS A 374 12.38 -27.12 -33.81
N LEU A 375 13.34 -26.28 -33.51
CA LEU A 375 13.30 -24.86 -33.85
C LEU A 375 13.77 -24.55 -35.27
N GLY A 376 14.39 -25.51 -35.96
CA GLY A 376 14.94 -25.32 -37.31
C GLY A 376 16.18 -24.41 -37.34
N THR A 377 16.95 -24.37 -36.28
CA THR A 377 18.19 -23.56 -36.19
C THR A 377 19.36 -24.28 -36.85
N THR A 378 20.40 -23.56 -37.22
CA THR A 378 21.65 -24.16 -37.71
C THR A 378 22.44 -24.72 -36.53
N LEU A 379 22.47 -26.06 -36.39
CA LEU A 379 23.20 -26.71 -35.29
C LEU A 379 24.66 -26.96 -35.72
N ARG A 380 25.61 -26.59 -34.86
CA ARG A 380 27.02 -26.94 -34.95
C ARG A 380 27.50 -27.63 -33.68
N THR A 381 28.19 -28.77 -33.86
CA THR A 381 28.82 -29.49 -32.76
C THR A 381 30.32 -29.26 -32.82
N VAL A 382 30.92 -28.76 -31.74
CA VAL A 382 32.32 -28.54 -31.61
C VAL A 382 32.82 -29.34 -30.40
N ASP A 383 33.57 -30.41 -30.64
CA ASP A 383 34.20 -31.16 -29.54
C ASP A 383 35.37 -30.39 -28.99
N ILE A 384 35.26 -30.01 -27.71
CA ILE A 384 36.28 -29.22 -26.96
C ILE A 384 37.14 -30.10 -26.06
N SER A 385 36.99 -31.42 -26.11
CA SER A 385 37.70 -32.36 -25.24
C SER A 385 39.23 -32.22 -25.29
N ALA A 386 39.79 -31.88 -26.47
CA ALA A 386 41.20 -31.66 -26.63
C ALA A 386 41.73 -30.35 -26.02
N SER A 387 40.84 -29.35 -25.90
CA SER A 387 41.18 -28.03 -25.36
C SER A 387 41.04 -27.93 -23.80
N VAL A 388 40.40 -28.93 -23.20
CA VAL A 388 40.12 -29.00 -21.75
C VAL A 388 41.11 -29.93 -21.04
N ARG A 389 41.97 -30.61 -21.76
CA ARG A 389 43.14 -31.35 -21.24
C ARG A 389 44.32 -30.42 -21.12
#